data_0eb012d885367335370c4eca48706978
#
_entry.id   0eb012d885367335370c4eca48706978
#
_cell.length_a   1.000
_cell.length_b   1.000
_cell.length_c   1.000
_cell.angle_alpha   90.00
_cell.angle_beta   90.00
_cell.angle_gamma   90.00
#
_symmetry.space_group_name_H-M   'P 1'
#
loop_
_entity.id
_entity.type
_entity.pdbx_description
1 polymer ?
#
loop_
_entity_poly.entity_id
_entity_poly.type
_entity_poly.pdbx_seq_one_letter_code
_entity_poly.pdbx_strand_id
1 'polypeptide(L)'
;MHTSNTPLPPPAFARGTSTRSAHARAVPLAGALALLALAGCGAGKPGPAQGGLPEVGVIVLQPQRLELSTLLPGRTVAFRIAQVRPRVNGIIVRRLYTEGAFVQAGQSLYELDPATYQAAVDAAQASVAKADANELTVRLKYERYQKLAARGDVSAQDRDDITAMHKQAEADQATARAALEAARINLDYTHVRAPISGRTSTSAYTEGALVTANQASPLTTVQQYDPMYVDLSQSVTDLLKVRAEFAAGRLRRADDHSAAVRLQLDDGSEYAHDGRLEFTGVSVSESTGAVTLRAIFPNPDGRLLPGMYVRAQVSQGVDDTALVVPQQAVARDAHGEATALVVGADDKAELRTLKVSEAGNNQWRVDAGLKSGDRVIVQGLLNLRPGTKVKASPVQAP
;
A
#
# COMPACT_ATOMS: atom_id res chain seq x y z
N MET A 1 44.40 -4.66 -30.28
CA MET A 1 45.10 -4.43 -29.01
C MET A 1 44.22 -5.01 -27.90
N HIS A 2 44.59 -6.25 -27.51
CA HIS A 2 43.95 -6.98 -26.40
C HIS A 2 44.53 -6.52 -25.07
N THR A 3 43.71 -6.09 -24.15
CA THR A 3 44.09 -5.98 -22.73
C THR A 3 43.20 -6.92 -21.92
N SER A 4 43.84 -7.99 -21.48
CA SER A 4 43.34 -9.00 -20.56
C SER A 4 43.20 -8.42 -19.15
N ASN A 5 42.03 -8.54 -18.57
CA ASN A 5 41.75 -8.19 -17.18
C ASN A 5 41.66 -9.48 -16.36
N THR A 6 42.66 -9.74 -15.53
CA THR A 6 42.79 -10.88 -14.61
C THR A 6 42.15 -10.51 -13.26
N PRO A 7 41.28 -11.32 -12.63
CA PRO A 7 40.73 -11.04 -11.33
C PRO A 7 41.69 -11.46 -10.19
N LEU A 8 41.78 -10.63 -9.14
CA LEU A 8 42.52 -10.86 -7.89
C LEU A 8 41.80 -11.90 -7.00
N PRO A 9 42.56 -12.75 -6.27
CA PRO A 9 42.02 -13.72 -5.33
C PRO A 9 41.69 -13.08 -3.96
N PRO A 10 40.78 -13.69 -3.17
CA PRO A 10 40.38 -13.19 -1.87
C PRO A 10 41.39 -13.52 -0.77
N PRO A 11 41.42 -12.78 0.36
CA PRO A 11 42.38 -12.97 1.44
C PRO A 11 42.08 -14.22 2.28
N ALA A 12 43.17 -14.92 2.64
CA ALA A 12 43.18 -16.10 3.49
C ALA A 12 42.93 -15.76 4.96
N PHE A 13 41.95 -16.42 5.58
CA PHE A 13 41.79 -16.40 7.05
C PHE A 13 42.79 -17.37 7.70
N ALA A 14 43.63 -16.84 8.59
CA ALA A 14 44.58 -17.58 9.42
C ALA A 14 43.81 -18.36 10.50
N ARG A 15 44.06 -19.68 10.56
CA ARG A 15 43.68 -20.56 11.68
C ARG A 15 44.66 -20.40 12.83
N GLY A 16 44.20 -19.87 13.95
CA GLY A 16 44.92 -19.90 15.19
C GLY A 16 44.77 -21.25 15.90
N THR A 17 45.88 -21.99 16.01
CA THR A 17 46.02 -23.18 16.83
C THR A 17 46.33 -22.77 18.28
N SER A 18 45.45 -23.10 19.23
CA SER A 18 45.73 -22.98 20.66
C SER A 18 46.15 -24.33 21.23
N THR A 19 47.37 -24.37 21.68
CA THR A 19 48.06 -25.48 22.34
C THR A 19 47.47 -25.74 23.73
N ARG A 20 47.15 -26.98 24.02
CA ARG A 20 46.86 -27.53 25.35
C ARG A 20 48.14 -27.64 26.15
N SER A 21 48.21 -27.09 27.36
CA SER A 21 49.17 -27.45 28.39
C SER A 21 48.49 -28.29 29.47
N ALA A 22 48.98 -29.51 29.58
CA ALA A 22 48.66 -30.45 30.64
C ALA A 22 49.52 -30.13 31.89
N HIS A 23 48.91 -30.02 33.04
CA HIS A 23 49.61 -30.14 34.33
C HIS A 23 49.00 -31.26 35.13
N ALA A 24 49.79 -32.37 35.14
CA ALA A 24 49.65 -33.44 36.09
C ALA A 24 50.18 -32.97 37.44
N ARG A 25 49.49 -33.25 38.54
CA ARG A 25 50.10 -33.36 39.91
C ARG A 25 49.46 -34.51 40.70
N ALA A 26 50.35 -35.25 41.27
CA ALA A 26 50.19 -36.53 41.88
C ALA A 26 49.57 -36.49 43.31
N VAL A 27 49.01 -37.61 43.62
CA VAL A 27 48.60 -38.26 44.88
C VAL A 27 49.51 -37.98 46.09
N PRO A 28 49.01 -38.07 47.40
CA PRO A 28 49.14 -39.35 48.08
C PRO A 28 47.93 -39.85 48.91
N LEU A 29 47.92 -41.17 48.96
CA LEU A 29 47.24 -42.11 49.81
C LEU A 29 47.53 -41.85 51.29
N ALA A 30 46.54 -41.90 52.18
CA ALA A 30 46.64 -42.46 53.54
C ALA A 30 45.29 -42.44 54.26
N GLY A 31 44.95 -43.52 54.89
CA GLY A 31 44.08 -43.55 56.02
C GLY A 31 42.90 -44.54 55.97
N ALA A 32 43.23 -45.75 56.33
CA ALA A 32 42.34 -46.86 56.52
C ALA A 32 41.49 -46.79 57.82
N LEU A 33 40.38 -47.50 57.77
CA LEU A 33 39.72 -48.18 58.91
C LEU A 33 38.93 -47.31 59.93
N ALA A 34 37.60 -47.36 59.78
CA ALA A 34 36.71 -47.58 60.97
C ALA A 34 35.46 -48.32 60.53
N LEU A 35 35.40 -49.52 60.98
CA LEU A 35 34.31 -50.48 60.87
C LEU A 35 33.11 -50.12 61.78
N LEU A 36 31.98 -50.58 61.38
CA LEU A 36 30.81 -51.11 62.08
C LEU A 36 29.80 -50.14 62.72
N ALA A 37 28.62 -50.59 62.37
CA ALA A 37 27.33 -50.54 63.04
C ALA A 37 26.45 -49.32 62.80
N LEU A 38 25.43 -49.49 61.96
CA LEU A 38 24.04 -49.68 62.42
C LEU A 38 23.17 -50.21 61.31
N ALA A 39 22.84 -51.46 61.39
CA ALA A 39 21.66 -52.06 60.77
C ALA A 39 20.42 -51.44 61.43
N GLY A 40 19.55 -50.92 60.70
CA GLY A 40 18.28 -50.54 61.28
C GLY A 40 17.35 -49.76 60.31
N CYS A 41 16.32 -50.45 59.94
CA CYS A 41 15.03 -49.90 59.62
C CYS A 41 14.70 -49.41 58.22
N GLY A 42 13.91 -50.21 57.60
CA GLY A 42 12.72 -49.66 56.98
C GLY A 42 12.81 -49.37 55.47
N ALA A 43 12.84 -50.46 54.70
CA ALA A 43 12.25 -50.36 53.35
C ALA A 43 10.76 -50.05 53.51
N GLY A 44 10.45 -48.78 53.74
CA GLY A 44 9.12 -48.24 53.47
C GLY A 44 8.90 -48.35 51.99
N LYS A 45 8.14 -49.32 51.55
CA LYS A 45 7.51 -49.29 50.23
C LYS A 45 6.91 -47.92 50.04
N PRO A 46 7.16 -47.19 48.95
CA PRO A 46 6.35 -46.02 48.64
C PRO A 46 4.91 -46.56 48.58
N GLY A 47 4.07 -46.17 49.56
CA GLY A 47 2.64 -46.41 49.51
C GLY A 47 2.14 -45.84 48.19
N PRO A 48 1.14 -46.47 47.56
CA PRO A 48 0.52 -45.87 46.39
C PRO A 48 0.09 -44.48 46.81
N ALA A 49 0.66 -43.46 46.18
CA ALA A 49 0.17 -42.09 46.26
C ALA A 49 -1.34 -42.17 46.09
N GLN A 50 -2.08 -41.80 47.17
CA GLN A 50 -3.52 -41.71 47.11
C GLN A 50 -3.85 -40.76 45.98
N GLY A 51 -4.14 -41.33 44.77
CA GLY A 51 -4.45 -40.61 43.58
C GLY A 51 -5.78 -39.91 43.77
N GLY A 52 -5.74 -38.73 44.32
CA GLY A 52 -6.84 -37.78 44.12
C GLY A 52 -7.01 -37.58 42.62
N LEU A 53 -8.23 -37.49 42.16
CA LEU A 53 -8.49 -37.17 40.73
C LEU A 53 -7.70 -35.93 40.39
N PRO A 54 -6.95 -35.95 39.26
CA PRO A 54 -6.20 -34.78 38.82
C PRO A 54 -7.14 -33.57 38.71
N GLU A 55 -6.79 -32.48 39.40
CA GLU A 55 -7.56 -31.23 39.27
C GLU A 55 -7.15 -30.52 38.02
N VAL A 56 -8.15 -30.13 37.19
CA VAL A 56 -7.93 -29.44 35.93
C VAL A 56 -8.77 -28.18 35.88
N GLY A 57 -8.17 -27.08 35.37
CA GLY A 57 -8.89 -25.86 35.08
C GLY A 57 -9.58 -25.95 33.74
N VAL A 58 -10.89 -25.68 33.71
CA VAL A 58 -11.68 -25.73 32.48
C VAL A 58 -12.36 -24.41 32.17
N ILE A 59 -12.48 -24.12 30.87
CA ILE A 59 -13.30 -23.02 30.35
C ILE A 59 -14.52 -23.63 29.67
N VAL A 60 -15.70 -23.13 29.98
CA VAL A 60 -16.93 -23.48 29.27
C VAL A 60 -17.03 -22.59 28.04
N LEU A 61 -17.04 -23.19 26.86
CA LEU A 61 -17.14 -22.46 25.60
C LEU A 61 -18.51 -21.80 25.47
N GLN A 62 -18.50 -20.52 25.22
CA GLN A 62 -19.68 -19.72 24.87
C GLN A 62 -19.44 -18.98 23.56
N PRO A 63 -20.45 -18.84 22.71
CA PRO A 63 -20.38 -17.99 21.55
C PRO A 63 -20.07 -16.55 21.94
N GLN A 64 -19.11 -15.95 21.31
CA GLN A 64 -18.77 -14.53 21.54
C GLN A 64 -18.53 -13.81 20.21
N ARG A 65 -18.75 -12.51 20.27
CA ARG A 65 -18.43 -11.64 19.12
C ARG A 65 -16.94 -11.51 18.96
N LEU A 66 -16.46 -11.86 17.77
CA LEU A 66 -15.05 -11.77 17.40
C LEU A 66 -14.89 -10.93 16.14
N GLU A 67 -14.09 -9.88 16.21
CA GLU A 67 -13.68 -9.11 15.06
C GLU A 67 -12.45 -9.76 14.45
N LEU A 68 -12.59 -10.18 13.20
CA LEU A 68 -11.48 -10.78 12.46
C LEU A 68 -10.76 -9.69 11.69
N SER A 69 -9.45 -9.60 11.89
CA SER A 69 -8.57 -8.71 11.13
C SER A 69 -7.36 -9.46 10.62
N THR A 70 -6.83 -8.99 9.53
CA THR A 70 -5.60 -9.56 8.93
C THR A 70 -4.57 -8.46 8.79
N LEU A 71 -3.31 -8.81 9.08
CA LEU A 71 -2.17 -7.92 8.88
C LEU A 71 -1.58 -8.16 7.50
N LEU A 72 -1.72 -7.18 6.60
CA LEU A 72 -1.26 -7.25 5.22
C LEU A 72 -0.04 -6.35 5.02
N PRO A 73 1.01 -6.83 4.35
CA PRO A 73 2.13 -6.01 3.94
C PRO A 73 1.71 -5.09 2.80
N GLY A 74 2.27 -3.88 2.78
CA GLY A 74 1.98 -2.91 1.73
C GLY A 74 3.04 -1.84 1.55
N ARG A 75 2.79 -0.99 0.56
CA ARG A 75 3.61 0.19 0.28
C ARG A 75 2.72 1.40 0.05
N THR A 76 3.19 2.53 0.51
CA THR A 76 2.55 3.82 0.27
C THR A 76 2.80 4.27 -1.18
N VAL A 77 1.80 4.87 -1.79
CA VAL A 77 1.84 5.41 -3.15
C VAL A 77 1.21 6.80 -3.15
N ALA A 78 1.82 7.76 -3.83
CA ALA A 78 1.23 9.09 -3.93
C ALA A 78 -0.17 9.03 -4.57
N PHE A 79 -1.10 9.84 -4.07
CA PHE A 79 -2.46 9.91 -4.57
C PHE A 79 -2.52 10.31 -6.04
N ARG A 80 -1.69 11.29 -6.43
CA ARG A 80 -1.50 11.72 -7.81
C ARG A 80 -0.04 11.99 -8.08
N ILE A 81 0.40 11.63 -9.29
CA ILE A 81 1.76 11.89 -9.76
C ILE A 81 1.63 12.55 -11.12
N ALA A 82 2.21 13.71 -11.29
CA ALA A 82 2.25 14.43 -12.54
C ALA A 82 3.71 14.71 -12.96
N GLN A 83 4.09 14.20 -14.11
CA GLN A 83 5.38 14.51 -14.73
C GLN A 83 5.27 15.83 -15.47
N VAL A 84 6.09 16.79 -15.09
CA VAL A 84 6.15 18.11 -15.72
C VAL A 84 7.12 18.04 -16.91
N ARG A 85 6.58 18.20 -18.11
CA ARG A 85 7.34 18.17 -19.37
C ARG A 85 7.10 19.46 -20.14
N PRO A 86 8.12 19.98 -20.87
CA PRO A 86 7.93 21.14 -21.72
C PRO A 86 7.02 20.80 -22.91
N ARG A 87 6.20 21.74 -23.34
CA ARG A 87 5.32 21.60 -24.52
C ARG A 87 5.92 22.27 -25.76
N VAL A 88 6.92 23.14 -25.55
CA VAL A 88 7.66 23.84 -26.58
C VAL A 88 9.16 23.68 -26.35
N ASN A 89 9.95 23.89 -27.40
CA ASN A 89 11.41 23.86 -27.31
C ASN A 89 11.92 25.17 -26.72
N GLY A 90 13.02 25.15 -25.98
CA GLY A 90 13.63 26.38 -25.49
C GLY A 90 14.73 26.15 -24.47
N ILE A 91 15.41 27.21 -24.10
CA ILE A 91 16.40 27.20 -23.02
C ILE A 91 15.70 27.59 -21.73
N ILE A 92 15.97 26.88 -20.64
CA ILE A 92 15.48 27.25 -19.31
C ILE A 92 16.19 28.52 -18.87
N VAL A 93 15.45 29.61 -18.74
CA VAL A 93 15.98 30.89 -18.24
C VAL A 93 16.01 30.88 -16.71
N ARG A 94 14.93 30.44 -16.08
CA ARG A 94 14.80 30.44 -14.62
C ARG A 94 13.96 29.27 -14.12
N ARG A 95 14.30 28.80 -12.92
CA ARG A 95 13.47 27.92 -12.10
C ARG A 95 12.80 28.74 -10.99
N LEU A 96 11.49 28.72 -10.92
CA LEU A 96 10.66 29.58 -10.06
C LEU A 96 10.17 28.87 -8.80
N TYR A 97 10.70 27.72 -8.45
CA TYR A 97 10.33 26.96 -7.24
C TYR A 97 11.58 26.39 -6.56
N THR A 98 11.42 26.03 -5.28
CA THR A 98 12.43 25.28 -4.53
C THR A 98 12.10 23.80 -4.58
N GLU A 99 13.09 22.95 -4.83
CA GLU A 99 12.95 21.50 -4.85
C GLU A 99 12.42 20.96 -3.51
N GLY A 100 11.49 20.02 -3.55
CA GLY A 100 10.81 19.52 -2.35
C GLY A 100 9.73 20.43 -1.78
N ALA A 101 9.59 21.67 -2.27
CA ALA A 101 8.54 22.58 -1.82
C ALA A 101 7.16 22.16 -2.33
N PHE A 102 6.13 22.60 -1.60
CA PHE A 102 4.76 22.49 -2.05
C PHE A 102 4.46 23.57 -3.09
N VAL A 103 3.81 23.19 -4.19
CA VAL A 103 3.37 24.07 -5.27
C VAL A 103 1.88 23.89 -5.53
N GLN A 104 1.23 24.96 -5.99
CA GLN A 104 -0.18 24.93 -6.36
C GLN A 104 -0.35 24.60 -7.84
N ALA A 105 -1.47 23.96 -8.21
CA ALA A 105 -1.84 23.77 -9.61
C ALA A 105 -1.87 25.13 -10.34
N GLY A 106 -1.28 25.20 -11.55
CA GLY A 106 -1.14 26.45 -12.32
C GLY A 106 0.06 27.32 -11.94
N GLN A 107 0.73 27.07 -10.81
CA GLN A 107 1.95 27.82 -10.44
C GLN A 107 3.05 27.58 -11.47
N SER A 108 3.72 28.67 -11.93
CA SER A 108 4.85 28.58 -12.83
C SER A 108 6.05 27.96 -12.13
N LEU A 109 6.62 26.93 -12.75
CA LEU A 109 7.78 26.19 -12.24
C LEU A 109 9.06 26.55 -12.98
N TYR A 110 8.97 26.68 -14.30
CA TYR A 110 10.10 27.07 -15.14
C TYR A 110 9.66 28.14 -16.13
N GLU A 111 10.60 28.94 -16.50
CA GLU A 111 10.49 29.93 -17.58
C GLU A 111 11.49 29.56 -18.67
N LEU A 112 10.97 29.32 -19.87
CA LEU A 112 11.79 29.11 -21.07
C LEU A 112 11.98 30.46 -21.77
N ASP A 113 13.03 30.60 -22.57
CA ASP A 113 13.28 31.80 -23.36
C ASP A 113 12.08 32.11 -24.28
N PRO A 114 11.34 33.22 -24.05
CA PRO A 114 10.16 33.54 -24.79
C PRO A 114 10.42 34.32 -26.09
N ALA A 115 11.67 34.74 -26.36
CA ALA A 115 11.97 35.75 -27.39
C ALA A 115 11.46 35.37 -28.78
N THR A 116 11.69 34.11 -29.20
CA THR A 116 11.25 33.63 -30.51
C THR A 116 9.73 33.47 -30.60
N TYR A 117 9.08 33.10 -29.51
CA TYR A 117 7.63 32.95 -29.41
C TYR A 117 6.91 34.30 -29.38
N GLN A 118 7.50 35.29 -28.67
CA GLN A 118 7.01 36.66 -28.68
C GLN A 118 7.08 37.27 -30.10
N ALA A 119 8.20 37.11 -30.79
CA ALA A 119 8.31 37.55 -32.17
C ALA A 119 7.27 36.92 -33.12
N ALA A 120 6.94 35.63 -32.88
CA ALA A 120 5.89 34.93 -33.64
C ALA A 120 4.50 35.52 -33.35
N VAL A 121 4.19 35.88 -32.09
CA VAL A 121 2.95 36.57 -31.72
C VAL A 121 2.86 37.92 -32.38
N ASP A 122 3.94 38.72 -32.36
CA ASP A 122 3.97 40.06 -32.97
C ASP A 122 3.75 40.00 -34.49
N ALA A 123 4.37 39.02 -35.16
CA ALA A 123 4.18 38.78 -36.59
C ALA A 123 2.75 38.35 -36.93
N ALA A 124 2.15 37.45 -36.14
CA ALA A 124 0.77 37.00 -36.31
C ALA A 124 -0.21 38.16 -36.03
N GLN A 125 0.06 39.03 -35.05
CA GLN A 125 -0.75 40.22 -34.77
C GLN A 125 -0.72 41.23 -35.91
N ALA A 126 0.43 41.44 -36.53
CA ALA A 126 0.52 42.28 -37.74
C ALA A 126 -0.27 41.68 -38.90
N SER A 127 -0.29 40.34 -39.04
CA SER A 127 -1.08 39.63 -40.02
C SER A 127 -2.60 39.80 -39.83
N VAL A 128 -3.06 39.77 -38.59
CA VAL A 128 -4.47 40.06 -38.21
C VAL A 128 -4.81 41.51 -38.58
N ALA A 129 -3.98 42.48 -38.24
CA ALA A 129 -4.21 43.90 -38.56
C ALA A 129 -4.32 44.12 -40.07
N LYS A 130 -3.50 43.43 -40.90
CA LYS A 130 -3.59 43.46 -42.35
C LYS A 130 -4.92 42.85 -42.85
N ALA A 131 -5.33 41.70 -42.31
CA ALA A 131 -6.57 41.03 -42.70
C ALA A 131 -7.82 41.86 -42.29
N ASP A 132 -7.80 42.47 -41.08
CA ASP A 132 -8.87 43.36 -40.61
C ASP A 132 -9.04 44.58 -41.53
N ALA A 133 -7.93 45.21 -41.99
CA ALA A 133 -7.96 46.33 -42.93
C ALA A 133 -8.48 45.95 -44.30
N ASN A 134 -8.14 44.77 -44.79
CA ASN A 134 -8.65 44.24 -46.04
C ASN A 134 -10.17 43.96 -45.95
N GLU A 135 -10.58 43.25 -44.89
CA GLU A 135 -12.02 42.93 -44.64
C GLU A 135 -12.85 44.21 -44.58
N LEU A 136 -12.41 45.20 -43.83
CA LEU A 136 -13.09 46.49 -43.72
C LEU A 136 -13.27 47.15 -45.11
N THR A 137 -12.24 47.11 -45.95
CA THR A 137 -12.25 47.70 -47.28
C THR A 137 -13.27 46.97 -48.16
N VAL A 138 -13.22 45.63 -48.16
CA VAL A 138 -14.12 44.81 -48.98
C VAL A 138 -15.57 44.89 -48.47
N ARG A 139 -15.80 44.91 -47.16
CA ARG A 139 -17.11 45.06 -46.53
C ARG A 139 -17.76 46.38 -46.89
N LEU A 140 -17.04 47.51 -46.81
CA LEU A 140 -17.56 48.81 -47.20
C LEU A 140 -17.94 48.84 -48.70
N LYS A 141 -17.17 48.15 -49.56
CA LYS A 141 -17.50 47.96 -50.98
C LYS A 141 -18.73 47.10 -51.13
N TYR A 142 -18.82 45.97 -50.44
CA TYR A 142 -19.97 45.06 -50.45
C TYR A 142 -21.25 45.77 -50.01
N GLU A 143 -21.24 46.52 -48.91
CA GLU A 143 -22.40 47.29 -48.44
C GLU A 143 -22.85 48.34 -49.45
N ARG A 144 -21.92 48.99 -50.16
CA ARG A 144 -22.24 49.94 -51.22
C ARG A 144 -22.91 49.24 -52.42
N TYR A 145 -22.37 48.11 -52.87
CA TYR A 145 -22.94 47.33 -53.97
C TYR A 145 -24.33 46.78 -53.63
N GLN A 146 -24.56 46.38 -52.40
CA GLN A 146 -25.89 45.95 -51.93
C GLN A 146 -26.95 47.09 -52.08
N LYS A 147 -26.56 48.32 -51.72
CA LYS A 147 -27.44 49.50 -51.89
C LYS A 147 -27.70 49.81 -53.34
N LEU A 148 -26.74 49.70 -54.26
CA LEU A 148 -26.87 49.89 -55.66
C LEU A 148 -27.74 48.80 -56.33
N ALA A 149 -27.56 47.54 -55.92
CA ALA A 149 -28.33 46.40 -56.35
C ALA A 149 -29.84 46.57 -56.05
N ALA A 150 -30.18 47.12 -54.90
CA ALA A 150 -31.57 47.43 -54.50
C ALA A 150 -32.23 48.47 -55.38
N ARG A 151 -31.47 49.25 -56.18
CA ARG A 151 -31.93 50.24 -57.15
C ARG A 151 -31.88 49.75 -58.61
N GLY A 152 -31.32 48.55 -58.83
CA GLY A 152 -31.14 48.02 -60.18
C GLY A 152 -29.91 48.54 -60.93
N ASP A 153 -28.97 49.23 -60.24
CA ASP A 153 -27.81 49.95 -60.80
C ASP A 153 -26.58 49.08 -61.03
N VAL A 154 -26.62 47.78 -60.70
CA VAL A 154 -25.49 46.83 -60.85
C VAL A 154 -25.95 45.48 -61.41
N SER A 155 -25.06 44.78 -62.14
CA SER A 155 -25.36 43.47 -62.67
C SER A 155 -25.40 42.38 -61.55
N ALA A 156 -26.12 41.26 -61.85
CA ALA A 156 -26.13 40.10 -60.93
C ALA A 156 -24.74 39.54 -60.73
N GLN A 157 -23.89 39.51 -61.76
CA GLN A 157 -22.51 39.04 -61.69
C GLN A 157 -21.67 39.91 -60.73
N ASP A 158 -21.74 41.25 -60.89
CA ASP A 158 -20.94 42.17 -59.94
C ASP A 158 -21.36 41.98 -58.49
N ARG A 159 -22.68 41.76 -58.25
CA ARG A 159 -23.18 41.48 -56.91
C ARG A 159 -22.65 40.17 -56.35
N ASP A 160 -22.61 39.11 -57.15
CA ASP A 160 -22.15 37.78 -56.75
C ASP A 160 -20.64 37.80 -56.55
N ASP A 161 -19.88 38.49 -57.41
CA ASP A 161 -18.42 38.65 -57.27
C ASP A 161 -18.04 39.39 -55.99
N ILE A 162 -18.69 40.53 -55.67
CA ILE A 162 -18.38 41.25 -54.40
C ILE A 162 -18.79 40.46 -53.16
N THR A 163 -19.89 39.69 -53.28
CA THR A 163 -20.30 38.79 -52.18
C THR A 163 -19.26 37.71 -51.92
N ALA A 164 -18.72 37.12 -52.98
CA ALA A 164 -17.66 36.13 -52.89
C ALA A 164 -16.37 36.75 -52.30
N MET A 165 -15.98 37.95 -52.77
CA MET A 165 -14.81 38.68 -52.24
C MET A 165 -14.99 38.99 -50.74
N HIS A 166 -16.18 39.39 -50.29
CA HIS A 166 -16.45 39.69 -48.89
C HIS A 166 -16.31 38.42 -48.04
N LYS A 167 -16.91 37.32 -48.47
CA LYS A 167 -16.78 36.03 -47.79
C LYS A 167 -15.34 35.53 -47.74
N GLN A 168 -14.56 35.75 -48.79
CA GLN A 168 -13.14 35.43 -48.80
C GLN A 168 -12.36 36.27 -47.79
N ALA A 169 -12.61 37.59 -47.71
CA ALA A 169 -11.95 38.47 -46.76
C ALA A 169 -12.30 38.13 -45.29
N GLU A 170 -13.54 37.72 -45.00
CA GLU A 170 -13.97 37.21 -43.69
C GLU A 170 -13.22 35.92 -43.35
N ALA A 171 -13.07 34.98 -44.30
CA ALA A 171 -12.33 33.74 -44.07
C ALA A 171 -10.82 33.98 -43.84
N ASP A 172 -10.22 34.91 -44.59
CA ASP A 172 -8.81 35.30 -44.40
C ASP A 172 -8.59 35.94 -43.05
N GLN A 173 -9.51 36.81 -42.58
CA GLN A 173 -9.47 37.38 -41.22
C GLN A 173 -9.57 36.29 -40.14
N ALA A 174 -10.52 35.35 -40.29
CA ALA A 174 -10.63 34.24 -39.32
C ALA A 174 -9.37 33.38 -39.28
N THR A 175 -8.75 33.11 -40.42
CA THR A 175 -7.50 32.35 -40.52
C THR A 175 -6.33 33.09 -39.80
N ALA A 176 -6.19 34.41 -40.01
CA ALA A 176 -5.18 35.19 -39.36
C ALA A 176 -5.38 35.23 -37.83
N ARG A 177 -6.62 35.34 -37.36
CA ARG A 177 -6.94 35.30 -35.90
C ARG A 177 -6.63 33.94 -35.30
N ALA A 178 -6.91 32.84 -35.99
CA ALA A 178 -6.56 31.50 -35.55
C ALA A 178 -5.03 31.31 -35.43
N ALA A 179 -4.27 31.85 -36.39
CA ALA A 179 -2.83 31.83 -36.35
C ALA A 179 -2.23 32.64 -35.17
N LEU A 180 -2.83 33.79 -34.86
CA LEU A 180 -2.46 34.57 -33.69
C LEU A 180 -2.71 33.81 -32.36
N GLU A 181 -3.85 33.16 -32.25
CA GLU A 181 -4.17 32.37 -31.08
C GLU A 181 -3.20 31.20 -30.89
N ALA A 182 -2.85 30.50 -31.97
CA ALA A 182 -1.84 29.43 -31.92
C ALA A 182 -0.46 29.95 -31.46
N ALA A 183 -0.06 31.13 -31.93
CA ALA A 183 1.19 31.78 -31.50
C ALA A 183 1.16 32.15 -30.01
N ARG A 184 0.05 32.67 -29.52
CA ARG A 184 -0.16 33.01 -28.09
C ARG A 184 -0.11 31.76 -27.20
N ILE A 185 -0.74 30.66 -27.61
CA ILE A 185 -0.69 29.38 -26.88
C ILE A 185 0.75 28.88 -26.78
N ASN A 186 1.54 28.97 -27.87
CA ASN A 186 2.95 28.56 -27.83
C ASN A 186 3.79 29.47 -26.92
N LEU A 187 3.51 30.77 -26.87
CA LEU A 187 4.15 31.69 -25.93
C LEU A 187 3.75 31.37 -24.48
N ASP A 188 2.48 31.06 -24.19
CA ASP A 188 2.08 30.65 -22.84
C ASP A 188 2.78 29.34 -22.40
N TYR A 189 3.07 28.44 -23.30
CA TYR A 189 3.80 27.21 -23.02
C TYR A 189 5.29 27.43 -22.66
N THR A 190 5.85 28.63 -22.87
CA THR A 190 7.16 28.98 -22.33
C THR A 190 7.14 29.09 -20.80
N HIS A 191 5.98 29.33 -20.20
CA HIS A 191 5.75 29.24 -18.75
C HIS A 191 5.30 27.84 -18.39
N VAL A 192 6.25 26.97 -18.01
CA VAL A 192 5.95 25.60 -17.62
C VAL A 192 5.33 25.58 -16.24
N ARG A 193 4.06 25.17 -16.15
CA ARG A 193 3.24 25.23 -14.92
C ARG A 193 3.04 23.86 -14.30
N ALA A 194 2.77 23.86 -12.97
CA ALA A 194 2.39 22.66 -12.23
C ALA A 194 0.99 22.19 -12.67
N PRO A 195 0.82 20.93 -13.13
CA PRO A 195 -0.49 20.43 -13.55
C PRO A 195 -1.39 20.06 -12.37
N ILE A 196 -0.82 19.79 -11.20
CA ILE A 196 -1.52 19.46 -9.95
C ILE A 196 -0.86 20.18 -8.78
N SER A 197 -1.61 20.38 -7.69
CA SER A 197 -1.01 20.80 -6.41
C SER A 197 -0.31 19.62 -5.73
N GLY A 198 0.86 19.86 -5.15
CA GLY A 198 1.64 18.82 -4.48
C GLY A 198 3.08 19.24 -4.21
N ARG A 199 3.90 18.31 -3.75
CA ARG A 199 5.34 18.54 -3.55
C ARG A 199 6.12 18.20 -4.83
N THR A 200 7.09 19.06 -5.14
CA THR A 200 8.00 18.85 -6.27
C THR A 200 9.11 17.87 -5.90
N SER A 201 9.57 17.10 -6.87
CA SER A 201 10.82 16.35 -6.75
C SER A 201 12.03 17.25 -7.12
N THR A 202 13.21 16.66 -7.17
CA THR A 202 14.41 17.30 -7.72
C THR A 202 14.21 17.65 -9.21
N SER A 203 14.84 18.72 -9.66
CA SER A 203 14.87 19.11 -11.07
C SER A 203 15.90 18.26 -11.82
N ALA A 204 15.50 17.70 -12.95
CA ALA A 204 16.43 16.96 -13.81
C ALA A 204 17.29 17.90 -14.70
N TYR A 205 16.90 19.16 -14.80
CA TYR A 205 17.56 20.16 -15.66
C TYR A 205 17.82 21.44 -14.89
N THR A 206 18.94 22.09 -15.18
CA THR A 206 19.34 23.36 -14.59
C THR A 206 19.06 24.52 -15.56
N GLU A 207 19.13 25.73 -15.07
CA GLU A 207 19.09 26.95 -15.87
C GLU A 207 20.22 26.91 -16.92
N GLY A 208 19.91 27.42 -18.12
CA GLY A 208 20.76 27.32 -19.28
C GLY A 208 20.62 26.01 -20.09
N ALA A 209 19.93 25.02 -19.59
CA ALA A 209 19.73 23.77 -20.32
C ALA A 209 18.74 23.94 -21.47
N LEU A 210 19.04 23.35 -22.62
CA LEU A 210 18.11 23.22 -23.73
C LEU A 210 17.14 22.08 -23.48
N VAL A 211 15.85 22.34 -23.60
CA VAL A 211 14.77 21.36 -23.49
C VAL A 211 13.96 21.29 -24.76
N THR A 212 13.38 20.11 -25.03
CA THR A 212 12.58 19.89 -26.25
C THR A 212 11.14 19.48 -25.89
N ALA A 213 10.21 19.87 -26.76
CA ALA A 213 8.80 19.53 -26.58
C ALA A 213 8.61 18.02 -26.41
N ASN A 214 7.80 17.63 -25.42
CA ASN A 214 7.45 16.23 -25.13
C ASN A 214 8.65 15.27 -24.94
N GLN A 215 9.80 15.77 -24.52
CA GLN A 215 10.98 14.92 -24.24
C GLN A 215 10.67 13.78 -23.27
N ALA A 216 11.41 12.67 -23.39
CA ALA A 216 11.18 11.46 -22.58
C ALA A 216 11.40 11.70 -21.06
N SER A 217 12.44 12.46 -20.70
CA SER A 217 12.74 12.80 -19.31
C SER A 217 11.93 14.03 -18.86
N PRO A 218 11.16 13.96 -17.77
CA PRO A 218 10.45 15.12 -17.25
C PRO A 218 11.43 16.13 -16.64
N LEU A 219 11.04 17.39 -16.58
CA LEU A 219 11.81 18.45 -15.89
C LEU A 219 11.81 18.21 -14.38
N THR A 220 10.66 17.89 -13.84
CA THR A 220 10.42 17.50 -12.46
C THR A 220 9.12 16.69 -12.36
N THR A 221 8.87 16.13 -11.20
CA THR A 221 7.60 15.44 -10.91
C THR A 221 6.91 16.14 -9.74
N VAL A 222 5.63 16.40 -9.87
CA VAL A 222 4.80 16.90 -8.77
C VAL A 222 3.96 15.76 -8.24
N GLN A 223 4.00 15.54 -6.91
CA GLN A 223 3.31 14.44 -6.24
C GLN A 223 2.39 14.97 -5.16
N GLN A 224 1.16 14.52 -5.18
CA GLN A 224 0.20 14.82 -4.13
C GLN A 224 0.30 13.75 -3.04
N TYR A 225 0.64 14.16 -1.80
CA TYR A 225 0.87 13.27 -0.66
C TYR A 225 -0.30 13.21 0.31
N ASP A 226 -1.24 14.11 0.21
CA ASP A 226 -2.47 14.13 0.99
C ASP A 226 -3.67 14.23 0.05
N PRO A 227 -4.57 13.23 0.11
CA PRO A 227 -4.43 11.95 0.80
C PRO A 227 -3.32 11.05 0.21
N MET A 228 -3.01 9.91 0.87
CA MET A 228 -2.02 8.94 0.42
C MET A 228 -2.71 7.60 0.13
N TYR A 229 -2.31 6.93 -0.94
CA TYR A 229 -2.68 5.53 -1.18
C TYR A 229 -1.72 4.57 -0.49
N VAL A 230 -2.25 3.43 -0.10
CA VAL A 230 -1.49 2.27 0.36
C VAL A 230 -1.93 1.07 -0.45
N ASP A 231 -1.00 0.49 -1.19
CA ASP A 231 -1.22 -0.73 -1.94
C ASP A 231 -0.81 -1.93 -1.07
N LEU A 232 -1.79 -2.74 -0.71
CA LEU A 232 -1.65 -3.90 0.16
C LEU A 232 -1.67 -5.17 -0.68
N SER A 233 -0.85 -6.14 -0.32
CA SER A 233 -0.78 -7.43 -1.00
C SER A 233 -1.48 -8.49 -0.19
N GLN A 234 -2.50 -9.15 -0.77
CA GLN A 234 -3.25 -10.24 -0.15
C GLN A 234 -3.19 -11.50 -1.01
N SER A 235 -2.96 -12.66 -0.40
CA SER A 235 -3.04 -13.95 -1.08
C SER A 235 -4.47 -14.19 -1.62
N VAL A 236 -4.57 -14.70 -2.86
CA VAL A 236 -5.85 -15.12 -3.45
C VAL A 236 -6.52 -16.19 -2.61
N THR A 237 -5.73 -17.14 -2.09
CA THR A 237 -6.26 -18.22 -1.24
C THR A 237 -6.99 -17.68 -0.02
N ASP A 238 -6.42 -16.66 0.65
CA ASP A 238 -7.02 -16.08 1.84
C ASP A 238 -8.23 -15.22 1.49
N LEU A 239 -8.16 -14.49 0.38
CA LEU A 239 -9.33 -13.76 -0.13
C LEU A 239 -10.51 -14.70 -0.44
N LEU A 240 -10.26 -15.86 -1.05
CA LEU A 240 -11.28 -16.84 -1.34
C LEU A 240 -11.87 -17.48 -0.06
N LYS A 241 -11.04 -17.75 0.96
CA LYS A 241 -11.52 -18.20 2.27
C LYS A 241 -12.47 -17.18 2.89
N VAL A 242 -12.08 -15.91 2.95
CA VAL A 242 -12.92 -14.83 3.49
C VAL A 242 -14.25 -14.73 2.73
N ARG A 243 -14.23 -14.80 1.39
CA ARG A 243 -15.44 -14.83 0.58
C ARG A 243 -16.35 -16.03 0.88
N ALA A 244 -15.75 -17.21 1.07
CA ALA A 244 -16.51 -18.40 1.44
C ALA A 244 -17.15 -18.27 2.83
N GLU A 245 -16.48 -17.65 3.81
CA GLU A 245 -17.02 -17.36 5.13
C GLU A 245 -18.23 -16.41 5.06
N PHE A 246 -18.16 -15.35 4.25
CA PHE A 246 -19.29 -14.46 3.99
C PHE A 246 -20.46 -15.18 3.30
N ALA A 247 -20.17 -16.00 2.28
CA ALA A 247 -21.19 -16.75 1.55
C ALA A 247 -21.90 -17.78 2.45
N ALA A 248 -21.19 -18.34 3.43
CA ALA A 248 -21.72 -19.25 4.43
C ALA A 248 -22.46 -18.55 5.58
N GLY A 249 -22.49 -17.20 5.61
CA GLY A 249 -23.14 -16.41 6.67
C GLY A 249 -22.42 -16.44 8.02
N ARG A 250 -21.18 -16.95 8.08
CA ARG A 250 -20.39 -16.97 9.31
C ARG A 250 -19.72 -15.64 9.60
N LEU A 251 -19.46 -14.82 8.56
CA LEU A 251 -18.97 -13.45 8.71
C LEU A 251 -20.01 -12.45 8.24
N ARG A 252 -20.11 -11.35 8.96
CA ARG A 252 -20.86 -10.15 8.56
C ARG A 252 -19.90 -8.98 8.41
N ARG A 253 -20.25 -8.03 7.55
CA ARG A 253 -19.48 -6.78 7.46
C ARG A 253 -19.59 -6.02 8.77
N ALA A 254 -18.49 -5.43 9.23
CA ALA A 254 -18.46 -4.62 10.45
C ALA A 254 -19.30 -3.34 10.27
N ASP A 255 -19.26 -2.74 9.07
CA ASP A 255 -19.99 -1.53 8.69
C ASP A 255 -20.48 -1.63 7.24
N ASP A 256 -21.54 -0.88 6.91
CA ASP A 256 -22.11 -0.79 5.54
C ASP A 256 -21.21 -0.03 4.55
N HIS A 257 -20.20 0.69 5.04
CA HIS A 257 -19.35 1.58 4.27
C HIS A 257 -17.88 1.21 4.46
N SER A 258 -17.20 0.67 3.51
CA SER A 258 -15.75 0.38 3.41
C SER A 258 -15.04 -0.10 4.71
N ALA A 259 -14.28 -1.19 4.64
CA ALA A 259 -13.53 -1.71 5.79
C ALA A 259 -12.52 -0.67 6.30
N ALA A 260 -12.57 -0.38 7.60
CA ALA A 260 -11.56 0.43 8.27
C ALA A 260 -10.20 -0.27 8.21
N VAL A 261 -9.16 0.49 7.94
CA VAL A 261 -7.78 0.02 7.83
C VAL A 261 -6.89 0.84 8.75
N ARG A 262 -6.15 0.17 9.64
CA ARG A 262 -5.13 0.80 10.48
C ARG A 262 -3.75 0.50 9.94
N LEU A 263 -2.83 1.46 10.03
CA LEU A 263 -1.46 1.28 9.60
C LEU A 263 -0.51 1.16 10.79
N GLN A 264 0.39 0.21 10.65
CA GLN A 264 1.61 0.12 11.45
C GLN A 264 2.78 0.48 10.54
N LEU A 265 3.57 1.45 10.95
CA LEU A 265 4.76 1.88 10.24
C LEU A 265 5.92 0.88 10.46
N ASP A 266 6.99 1.02 9.71
CA ASP A 266 8.13 0.10 9.75
C ASP A 266 8.88 0.14 11.09
N ASP A 267 8.82 1.27 11.80
CA ASP A 267 9.35 1.45 13.16
C ASP A 267 8.48 0.79 14.25
N GLY A 268 7.38 0.15 13.88
CA GLY A 268 6.41 -0.47 14.79
C GLY A 268 5.38 0.48 15.38
N SER A 269 5.46 1.79 15.12
CA SER A 269 4.48 2.76 15.59
C SER A 269 3.17 2.66 14.80
N GLU A 270 2.05 2.93 15.47
CA GLU A 270 0.75 3.04 14.82
C GLU A 270 0.60 4.43 14.17
N TYR A 271 0.00 4.45 12.99
CA TYR A 271 -0.35 5.68 12.32
C TYR A 271 -1.64 6.26 12.91
N ALA A 272 -1.65 7.57 13.18
CA ALA A 272 -2.71 8.22 13.94
C ALA A 272 -4.07 8.31 13.22
N HIS A 273 -4.09 8.17 11.91
CA HIS A 273 -5.30 8.31 11.10
C HIS A 273 -5.70 6.98 10.50
N ASP A 274 -6.95 6.59 10.71
CA ASP A 274 -7.52 5.42 10.07
C ASP A 274 -7.76 5.69 8.59
N GLY A 275 -7.48 4.69 7.77
CA GLY A 275 -7.80 4.68 6.36
C GLY A 275 -9.03 3.86 6.07
N ARG A 276 -9.43 3.88 4.81
CA ARG A 276 -10.53 3.06 4.30
C ARG A 276 -10.09 2.30 3.06
N LEU A 277 -10.55 1.08 2.94
CA LEU A 277 -10.35 0.27 1.74
C LEU A 277 -11.20 0.87 0.60
N GLU A 278 -10.57 1.28 -0.49
CA GLU A 278 -11.25 1.92 -1.62
C GLU A 278 -11.45 0.93 -2.78
N PHE A 279 -10.47 0.07 -2.99
CA PHE A 279 -10.46 -0.82 -4.14
C PHE A 279 -9.89 -2.19 -3.80
N THR A 280 -10.55 -3.24 -4.29
CA THR A 280 -10.00 -4.60 -4.33
C THR A 280 -9.63 -4.92 -5.77
N GLY A 281 -8.37 -5.24 -6.02
CA GLY A 281 -7.88 -5.56 -7.37
C GLY A 281 -8.70 -6.66 -8.03
N VAL A 282 -8.98 -6.48 -9.32
CA VAL A 282 -9.71 -7.46 -10.14
C VAL A 282 -8.79 -8.47 -10.83
N SER A 283 -7.47 -8.25 -10.75
CA SER A 283 -6.45 -9.12 -11.36
C SER A 283 -5.51 -9.68 -10.30
N VAL A 284 -5.06 -10.89 -10.55
CA VAL A 284 -4.07 -11.59 -9.75
C VAL A 284 -2.71 -11.40 -10.41
N SER A 285 -1.70 -11.06 -9.63
CA SER A 285 -0.31 -11.06 -10.10
C SER A 285 0.14 -12.49 -10.36
N GLU A 286 0.49 -12.82 -11.60
CA GLU A 286 0.91 -14.15 -12.00
C GLU A 286 2.19 -14.61 -11.30
N SER A 287 3.07 -13.68 -10.98
CA SER A 287 4.35 -13.98 -10.32
C SER A 287 4.23 -14.28 -8.83
N THR A 288 3.24 -13.69 -8.15
CA THR A 288 3.11 -13.79 -6.68
C THR A 288 1.83 -14.47 -6.22
N GLY A 289 0.85 -14.68 -7.10
CA GLY A 289 -0.47 -15.19 -6.73
C GLY A 289 -1.22 -14.26 -5.77
N ALA A 290 -0.87 -12.99 -5.75
CA ALA A 290 -1.47 -12.01 -4.84
C ALA A 290 -2.40 -11.05 -5.59
N VAL A 291 -3.40 -10.53 -4.86
CA VAL A 291 -4.29 -9.45 -5.27
C VAL A 291 -3.86 -8.17 -4.56
N THR A 292 -3.87 -7.05 -5.26
CA THR A 292 -3.62 -5.75 -4.68
C THR A 292 -4.92 -5.16 -4.15
N LEU A 293 -4.93 -4.80 -2.88
CA LEU A 293 -5.97 -3.99 -2.26
C LEU A 293 -5.45 -2.57 -2.12
N ARG A 294 -6.26 -1.58 -2.46
CA ARG A 294 -5.89 -0.18 -2.30
C ARG A 294 -6.71 0.46 -1.18
N ALA A 295 -6.03 1.03 -0.22
CA ALA A 295 -6.62 1.83 0.84
C ALA A 295 -6.17 3.29 0.72
N ILE A 296 -7.01 4.22 1.15
CA ILE A 296 -6.73 5.65 1.17
C ILE A 296 -6.62 6.13 2.61
N PHE A 297 -5.61 6.96 2.87
CA PHE A 297 -5.30 7.51 4.18
C PHE A 297 -5.15 9.02 4.13
N PRO A 298 -5.73 9.77 5.06
CA PRO A 298 -5.37 11.18 5.26
C PRO A 298 -3.89 11.28 5.65
N ASN A 299 -3.19 12.28 5.13
CA ASN A 299 -1.77 12.50 5.45
C ASN A 299 -1.46 14.00 5.66
N PRO A 300 -2.19 14.67 6.56
CA PRO A 300 -2.05 16.13 6.76
C PRO A 300 -0.65 16.52 7.23
N ASP A 301 -0.03 15.70 8.07
CA ASP A 301 1.30 15.96 8.63
C ASP A 301 2.45 15.54 7.68
N GLY A 302 2.14 14.92 6.54
CA GLY A 302 3.12 14.45 5.59
C GLY A 302 4.05 13.33 6.12
N ARG A 303 3.62 12.58 7.15
CA ARG A 303 4.41 11.49 7.73
C ARG A 303 4.54 10.29 6.80
N LEU A 304 3.53 10.04 5.97
CA LEU A 304 3.60 9.01 4.95
C LEU A 304 4.31 9.59 3.72
N LEU A 305 5.40 8.95 3.31
CA LEU A 305 6.12 9.28 2.10
C LEU A 305 5.90 8.17 1.07
N PRO A 306 5.83 8.47 -0.23
CA PRO A 306 5.69 7.44 -1.27
C PRO A 306 6.83 6.42 -1.24
N GLY A 307 6.48 5.14 -1.35
CA GLY A 307 7.43 4.02 -1.34
C GLY A 307 7.72 3.43 0.05
N MET A 308 7.24 4.04 1.14
CA MET A 308 7.42 3.49 2.49
C MET A 308 6.77 2.10 2.60
N TYR A 309 7.46 1.19 3.28
CA TYR A 309 6.88 -0.08 3.68
C TYR A 309 5.97 0.13 4.90
N VAL A 310 4.82 -0.50 4.89
CA VAL A 310 3.84 -0.43 5.98
C VAL A 310 3.14 -1.78 6.13
N ARG A 311 2.58 -2.02 7.30
CA ARG A 311 1.66 -3.12 7.54
C ARG A 311 0.28 -2.56 7.83
N ALA A 312 -0.72 -3.10 7.16
CA ALA A 312 -2.09 -2.65 7.36
C ALA A 312 -2.92 -3.73 8.03
N GLN A 313 -3.55 -3.40 9.13
CA GLN A 313 -4.57 -4.22 9.76
C GLN A 313 -5.90 -3.93 9.09
N VAL A 314 -6.37 -4.89 8.29
CA VAL A 314 -7.63 -4.80 7.55
C VAL A 314 -8.69 -5.62 8.26
N SER A 315 -9.83 -5.01 8.60
CA SER A 315 -10.97 -5.73 9.14
C SER A 315 -11.57 -6.64 8.07
N GLN A 316 -11.66 -7.93 8.38
CA GLN A 316 -12.25 -8.93 7.48
C GLN A 316 -13.74 -9.12 7.73
N GLY A 317 -14.22 -8.77 8.92
CA GLY A 317 -15.62 -8.92 9.31
C GLY A 317 -15.78 -9.30 10.78
N VAL A 318 -17.01 -9.56 11.18
CA VAL A 318 -17.39 -9.93 12.54
C VAL A 318 -18.09 -11.29 12.52
N ASP A 319 -17.63 -12.19 13.39
CA ASP A 319 -18.28 -13.45 13.70
C ASP A 319 -18.94 -13.30 15.08
N ASP A 320 -20.28 -13.25 15.12
CA ASP A 320 -21.04 -13.07 16.38
C ASP A 320 -21.18 -14.37 17.19
N THR A 321 -20.82 -15.50 16.60
CA THR A 321 -20.99 -16.84 17.18
C THR A 321 -19.67 -17.60 17.32
N ALA A 322 -18.55 -16.89 17.26
CA ALA A 322 -17.22 -17.49 17.34
C ALA A 322 -17.02 -18.23 18.66
N LEU A 323 -16.50 -19.45 18.59
CA LEU A 323 -15.99 -20.18 19.75
C LEU A 323 -14.48 -19.94 19.80
N VAL A 324 -14.00 -19.42 20.92
CA VAL A 324 -12.60 -19.03 21.08
C VAL A 324 -11.98 -19.80 22.25
N VAL A 325 -10.78 -20.31 22.04
CA VAL A 325 -9.99 -21.01 23.07
C VAL A 325 -8.60 -20.37 23.20
N PRO A 326 -8.04 -20.29 24.41
CA PRO A 326 -6.66 -19.84 24.59
C PRO A 326 -5.69 -20.76 23.86
N GLN A 327 -4.59 -20.21 23.30
CA GLN A 327 -3.59 -21.00 22.58
C GLN A 327 -3.00 -22.14 23.40
N GLN A 328 -2.85 -21.95 24.72
CA GLN A 328 -2.33 -22.97 25.64
C GLN A 328 -3.23 -24.22 25.77
N ALA A 329 -4.51 -24.13 25.42
CA ALA A 329 -5.46 -25.25 25.44
C ALA A 329 -5.37 -26.14 24.19
N VAL A 330 -4.67 -25.69 23.17
CA VAL A 330 -4.55 -26.38 21.87
C VAL A 330 -3.13 -26.93 21.73
N ALA A 331 -3.03 -28.25 21.60
CA ALA A 331 -1.77 -28.94 21.28
C ALA A 331 -1.79 -29.37 19.80
N ARG A 332 -0.63 -29.67 19.25
CA ARG A 332 -0.52 -30.32 17.94
C ARG A 332 -0.07 -31.77 18.11
N ASP A 333 -0.76 -32.66 17.39
CA ASP A 333 -0.42 -34.07 17.37
C ASP A 333 0.80 -34.36 16.47
N ALA A 334 1.18 -35.63 16.37
CA ALA A 334 2.31 -36.05 15.53
C ALA A 334 2.10 -35.81 14.03
N HIS A 335 0.87 -35.59 13.57
CA HIS A 335 0.50 -35.28 12.20
C HIS A 335 0.35 -33.77 11.97
N GLY A 336 0.56 -32.94 13.03
CA GLY A 336 0.41 -31.50 12.97
C GLY A 336 -1.03 -31.00 13.13
N GLU A 337 -2.00 -31.91 13.36
CA GLU A 337 -3.38 -31.52 13.58
C GLU A 337 -3.57 -30.87 14.96
N ALA A 338 -4.40 -29.84 15.01
CA ALA A 338 -4.73 -29.20 16.29
C ALA A 338 -5.64 -30.10 17.12
N THR A 339 -5.31 -30.27 18.40
CA THR A 339 -6.07 -31.09 19.33
C THR A 339 -6.27 -30.35 20.65
N ALA A 340 -7.39 -30.63 21.33
CA ALA A 340 -7.63 -30.16 22.70
C ALA A 340 -8.24 -31.27 23.56
N LEU A 341 -7.98 -31.17 24.86
CA LEU A 341 -8.63 -32.03 25.85
C LEU A 341 -9.89 -31.36 26.37
N VAL A 342 -11.00 -32.08 26.31
CA VAL A 342 -12.29 -31.66 26.84
C VAL A 342 -12.74 -32.60 27.96
N VAL A 343 -13.53 -32.09 28.89
CA VAL A 343 -14.13 -32.93 29.91
C VAL A 343 -15.46 -33.45 29.41
N GLY A 344 -15.53 -34.77 29.16
CA GLY A 344 -16.72 -35.47 28.73
C GLY A 344 -17.80 -35.60 29.79
N ALA A 345 -18.91 -36.31 29.48
CA ALA A 345 -20.04 -36.48 30.36
C ALA A 345 -19.71 -37.25 31.66
N ASP A 346 -18.72 -38.20 31.61
CA ASP A 346 -18.30 -39.02 32.74
C ASP A 346 -17.14 -38.41 33.56
N ASP A 347 -16.90 -37.10 33.42
CA ASP A 347 -15.73 -36.37 33.94
C ASP A 347 -14.39 -36.99 33.55
N LYS A 348 -14.34 -37.55 32.33
CA LYS A 348 -13.10 -38.04 31.71
C LYS A 348 -12.56 -37.05 30.72
N ALA A 349 -11.23 -36.95 30.64
CA ALA A 349 -10.55 -36.15 29.61
C ALA A 349 -10.68 -36.88 28.25
N GLU A 350 -11.29 -36.24 27.28
CA GLU A 350 -11.42 -36.70 25.89
C GLU A 350 -10.52 -35.85 24.96
N LEU A 351 -9.75 -36.51 24.11
CA LEU A 351 -8.99 -35.82 23.07
C LEU A 351 -9.88 -35.59 21.88
N ARG A 352 -9.99 -34.33 21.42
CA ARG A 352 -10.74 -33.97 20.21
C ARG A 352 -9.82 -33.28 19.22
N THR A 353 -9.91 -33.70 17.97
CA THR A 353 -9.25 -33.01 16.85
C THR A 353 -10.04 -31.78 16.45
N LEU A 354 -9.35 -30.67 16.27
CA LEU A 354 -9.92 -29.36 16.00
C LEU A 354 -9.48 -28.85 14.64
N LYS A 355 -10.33 -28.03 14.03
CA LYS A 355 -9.90 -27.08 13.01
C LYS A 355 -9.93 -25.71 13.66
N VAL A 356 -8.78 -25.05 13.64
CA VAL A 356 -8.62 -23.74 14.30
C VAL A 356 -8.02 -22.74 13.34
N SER A 357 -8.44 -21.49 13.48
CA SER A 357 -7.87 -20.32 12.82
C SER A 357 -7.43 -19.30 13.85
N GLU A 358 -6.47 -18.43 13.51
CA GLU A 358 -5.95 -17.43 14.42
C GLU A 358 -7.03 -16.37 14.71
N ALA A 359 -7.26 -16.09 16.00
CA ALA A 359 -8.24 -15.11 16.45
C ALA A 359 -7.60 -13.80 16.95
N GLY A 360 -6.26 -13.74 17.01
CA GLY A 360 -5.53 -12.67 17.68
C GLY A 360 -5.49 -12.87 19.22
N ASN A 361 -4.81 -11.98 19.92
CA ASN A 361 -4.74 -11.95 21.40
C ASN A 361 -4.41 -13.30 22.07
N ASN A 362 -3.51 -14.10 21.48
CA ASN A 362 -3.13 -15.44 21.96
C ASN A 362 -4.33 -16.42 22.05
N GLN A 363 -5.28 -16.29 21.18
CA GLN A 363 -6.48 -17.13 21.11
C GLN A 363 -6.61 -17.78 19.73
N TRP A 364 -7.26 -18.96 19.71
CA TRP A 364 -7.66 -19.65 18.49
C TRP A 364 -9.17 -19.58 18.33
N ARG A 365 -9.67 -19.22 17.15
CA ARG A 365 -11.06 -19.46 16.76
C ARG A 365 -11.21 -20.93 16.37
N VAL A 366 -12.20 -21.58 16.92
CA VAL A 366 -12.51 -22.97 16.63
C VAL A 366 -13.52 -23.04 15.48
N ASP A 367 -13.06 -23.48 14.33
CA ASP A 367 -13.88 -23.61 13.12
C ASP A 367 -14.65 -24.95 13.10
N ALA A 368 -14.11 -26.01 13.74
CA ALA A 368 -14.77 -27.29 13.90
C ALA A 368 -14.13 -28.12 15.04
N GLY A 369 -14.90 -29.08 15.58
CA GLY A 369 -14.44 -30.04 16.60
C GLY A 369 -14.95 -29.78 18.00
N LEU A 370 -15.42 -28.57 18.32
CA LEU A 370 -16.04 -28.22 19.59
C LEU A 370 -17.39 -27.57 19.35
N LYS A 371 -18.21 -27.59 20.43
CA LYS A 371 -19.56 -27.01 20.46
C LYS A 371 -19.70 -26.04 21.64
N SER A 372 -20.66 -25.16 21.55
CA SER A 372 -21.06 -24.32 22.69
C SER A 372 -21.46 -25.23 23.89
N GLY A 373 -20.96 -24.88 25.07
CA GLY A 373 -21.13 -25.66 26.30
C GLY A 373 -20.02 -26.71 26.56
N ASP A 374 -19.14 -27.00 25.62
CA ASP A 374 -18.00 -27.91 25.87
C ASP A 374 -17.06 -27.31 26.94
N ARG A 375 -16.57 -28.18 27.83
CA ARG A 375 -15.64 -27.85 28.90
C ARG A 375 -14.22 -28.12 28.44
N VAL A 376 -13.49 -27.12 27.97
CA VAL A 376 -12.12 -27.26 27.48
C VAL A 376 -11.13 -27.13 28.61
N ILE A 377 -10.19 -28.05 28.70
CA ILE A 377 -9.12 -28.04 29.72
C ILE A 377 -8.03 -27.04 29.31
N VAL A 378 -7.78 -26.07 30.18
CA VAL A 378 -6.78 -25.00 29.94
C VAL A 378 -5.62 -25.05 30.95
N GLN A 379 -5.82 -25.73 32.07
CA GLN A 379 -4.79 -25.91 33.12
C GLN A 379 -4.75 -27.36 33.57
N GLY A 380 -3.58 -27.82 34.03
CA GLY A 380 -3.39 -29.21 34.46
C GLY A 380 -3.16 -30.19 33.30
N LEU A 381 -2.80 -29.72 32.12
CA LEU A 381 -2.54 -30.53 30.92
C LEU A 381 -1.31 -31.41 31.03
N LEU A 382 -0.37 -31.07 31.92
CA LEU A 382 0.87 -31.81 32.08
C LEU A 382 0.58 -33.21 32.66
N ASN A 383 0.98 -34.27 31.96
CA ASN A 383 0.73 -35.68 32.33
C ASN A 383 -0.72 -36.16 32.27
N LEU A 384 -1.66 -35.35 31.76
CA LEU A 384 -3.04 -35.79 31.59
C LEU A 384 -3.16 -36.65 30.31
N ARG A 385 -3.66 -37.87 30.47
CA ARG A 385 -3.89 -38.80 29.35
C ARG A 385 -5.37 -38.83 28.98
N PRO A 386 -5.72 -39.00 27.72
CA PRO A 386 -7.11 -39.27 27.33
C PRO A 386 -7.69 -40.45 28.10
N GLY A 387 -8.95 -40.37 28.55
CA GLY A 387 -9.63 -41.38 29.35
C GLY A 387 -9.43 -41.25 30.85
N THR A 388 -8.55 -40.36 31.33
CA THR A 388 -8.34 -40.14 32.77
C THR A 388 -9.53 -39.38 33.38
N LYS A 389 -10.08 -39.86 34.50
CA LYS A 389 -11.06 -39.10 35.27
C LYS A 389 -10.41 -37.88 35.91
N VAL A 390 -11.04 -36.74 35.83
CA VAL A 390 -10.55 -35.45 36.31
C VAL A 390 -11.55 -34.75 37.19
N LYS A 391 -11.08 -33.92 38.09
CA LYS A 391 -11.93 -32.99 38.85
C LYS A 391 -11.83 -31.62 38.17
N ALA A 392 -12.87 -31.23 37.48
CA ALA A 392 -12.91 -29.98 36.72
C ALA A 392 -13.25 -28.79 37.64
N SER A 393 -12.45 -27.78 37.64
CA SER A 393 -12.70 -26.49 38.30
C SER A 393 -12.81 -25.39 37.25
N PRO A 394 -13.89 -24.58 37.25
CA PRO A 394 -14.00 -23.49 36.28
C PRO A 394 -12.90 -22.45 36.51
N VAL A 395 -12.24 -22.02 35.43
CA VAL A 395 -11.23 -20.97 35.44
C VAL A 395 -11.73 -19.86 34.52
N GLN A 396 -11.53 -18.61 34.91
CA GLN A 396 -11.76 -17.49 34.01
C GLN A 396 -10.72 -17.51 32.89
N ALA A 397 -11.18 -17.29 31.65
CA ALA A 397 -10.27 -17.09 30.53
C ALA A 397 -9.37 -15.87 30.81
N PRO A 398 -8.07 -15.96 30.58
CA PRO A 398 -7.13 -14.86 30.75
C PRO A 398 -7.43 -13.70 29.79
#